data_d365bccea2c7a54ef8ad2faa3cdd87c1
#
_entry.id   d365bccea2c7a54ef8ad2faa3cdd87c1
#
_cell.length_a   1.000
_cell.length_b   1.000
_cell.length_c   1.000
_cell.angle_alpha   90.00
_cell.angle_beta   90.00
_cell.angle_gamma   90.00
#
_symmetry.space_group_name_H-M   'P 1'
#
loop_
_entity.id
_entity.type
_entity.pdbx_description
1 polymer ?
#
loop_
_entity_poly.entity_id
_entity_poly.type
_entity_poly.pdbx_seq_one_letter_code
_entity_poly.pdbx_strand_id
1 'polypeptide(L)'
;MNPTVDIIYAYFPKLTDIQKEQFAKLADLYTLWNSQINVISRKDIDSLYLHHVLHSLGIAKFVQELAPGTQVLDVGTGGGFPGIPMAILFPEVKFHLVDSIGKKIKVVREVAAALGLKNVEANHIRAEQLDDKYDFVISRAVTRLGDFTPWIRNKFAKKDKNGIPNGILYLKGGDLSEEIKESKLKAELHPLSSYFKEDFFDTKYLVYVPM
;
A
#
# COMPACT_ATOMS: atom_id res chain seq x y z
N MET A 1 -12.50 -16.60 -14.56
CA MET A 1 -12.62 -16.68 -13.09
C MET A 1 -11.74 -15.59 -12.49
N ASN A 2 -12.22 -14.89 -11.44
CA ASN A 2 -11.37 -13.94 -10.74
C ASN A 2 -10.27 -14.69 -10.00
N PRO A 3 -9.02 -14.16 -9.96
CA PRO A 3 -7.93 -14.78 -9.24
C PRO A 3 -8.23 -14.92 -7.74
N THR A 4 -7.88 -16.09 -7.19
CA THR A 4 -7.94 -16.40 -5.75
C THR A 4 -6.64 -16.00 -5.07
N VAL A 5 -6.52 -16.32 -3.78
CA VAL A 5 -5.27 -16.11 -3.02
C VAL A 5 -4.05 -16.80 -3.65
N ASP A 6 -4.27 -17.83 -4.47
CA ASP A 6 -3.19 -18.57 -5.14
C ASP A 6 -2.32 -17.69 -6.02
N ILE A 7 -2.87 -16.59 -6.57
CA ILE A 7 -2.08 -15.63 -7.32
C ILE A 7 -0.98 -15.00 -6.44
N ILE A 8 -1.28 -14.76 -5.17
CA ILE A 8 -0.29 -14.20 -4.22
C ILE A 8 0.80 -15.23 -3.95
N TYR A 9 0.43 -16.49 -3.74
CA TYR A 9 1.40 -17.57 -3.50
C TYR A 9 2.31 -17.82 -4.70
N ALA A 10 1.77 -17.71 -5.92
CA ALA A 10 2.54 -17.84 -7.15
C ALA A 10 3.63 -16.74 -7.27
N TYR A 11 3.30 -15.49 -6.94
CA TYR A 11 4.25 -14.39 -7.04
C TYR A 11 5.18 -14.23 -5.83
N PHE A 12 4.78 -14.78 -4.67
CA PHE A 12 5.53 -14.73 -3.41
C PHE A 12 5.71 -16.13 -2.81
N PRO A 13 6.52 -17.01 -3.43
CA PRO A 13 6.63 -18.42 -3.03
C PRO A 13 7.31 -18.64 -1.67
N LYS A 14 7.97 -17.62 -1.11
CA LYS A 14 8.68 -17.69 0.17
C LYS A 14 7.82 -17.28 1.38
N LEU A 15 6.50 -17.13 1.21
CA LEU A 15 5.60 -16.82 2.32
C LEU A 15 5.63 -17.92 3.39
N THR A 16 5.70 -17.51 4.66
CA THR A 16 5.51 -18.43 5.80
C THR A 16 4.06 -18.92 5.85
N ASP A 17 3.81 -20.00 6.58
CA ASP A 17 2.43 -20.53 6.72
C ASP A 17 1.51 -19.51 7.40
N ILE A 18 2.03 -18.72 8.37
CA ILE A 18 1.28 -17.62 8.99
C ILE A 18 0.87 -16.57 7.96
N GLN A 19 1.79 -16.15 7.12
CA GLN A 19 1.49 -15.16 6.06
C GLN A 19 0.48 -15.69 5.04
N LYS A 20 0.60 -16.96 4.64
CA LYS A 20 -0.38 -17.60 3.74
C LYS A 20 -1.78 -17.61 4.37
N GLU A 21 -1.88 -17.97 5.65
CA GLU A 21 -3.14 -17.93 6.38
C GLU A 21 -3.70 -16.51 6.47
N GLN A 22 -2.87 -15.52 6.75
CA GLN A 22 -3.28 -14.11 6.81
C GLN A 22 -3.80 -13.62 5.45
N PHE A 23 -3.10 -13.93 4.34
CA PHE A 23 -3.58 -13.59 3.00
C PHE A 23 -4.88 -14.31 2.65
N ALA A 24 -5.03 -15.58 3.00
CA ALA A 24 -6.25 -16.35 2.74
C ALA A 24 -7.50 -15.77 3.43
N LYS A 25 -7.34 -15.22 4.64
CA LYS A 25 -8.44 -14.61 5.41
C LYS A 25 -8.95 -13.27 4.85
N LEU A 26 -8.19 -12.62 3.96
CA LEU A 26 -8.54 -11.27 3.49
C LEU A 26 -9.88 -11.23 2.75
N ALA A 27 -10.20 -12.24 1.94
CA ALA A 27 -11.45 -12.26 1.16
C ALA A 27 -12.68 -12.25 2.08
N ASP A 28 -12.71 -13.11 3.09
CA ASP A 28 -13.83 -13.20 4.04
C ASP A 28 -13.94 -11.93 4.88
N LEU A 29 -12.81 -11.40 5.38
CA LEU A 29 -12.78 -10.18 6.18
C LEU A 29 -13.29 -8.97 5.39
N TYR A 30 -12.81 -8.78 4.17
CA TYR A 30 -13.25 -7.64 3.35
C TYR A 30 -14.68 -7.83 2.83
N THR A 31 -15.14 -9.03 2.55
CA THR A 31 -16.55 -9.31 2.23
C THR A 31 -17.45 -8.92 3.40
N LEU A 32 -17.09 -9.35 4.61
CA LEU A 32 -17.83 -9.02 5.83
C LEU A 32 -17.88 -7.51 6.06
N TRP A 33 -16.72 -6.85 6.08
CA TRP A 33 -16.65 -5.42 6.40
C TRP A 33 -17.21 -4.52 5.28
N ASN A 34 -17.04 -4.92 4.01
CA ASN A 34 -17.57 -4.15 2.89
C ASN A 34 -19.10 -4.19 2.82
N SER A 35 -19.74 -5.21 3.41
CA SER A 35 -21.20 -5.24 3.56
C SER A 35 -21.73 -4.14 4.53
N GLN A 36 -20.89 -3.68 5.44
CA GLN A 36 -21.24 -2.67 6.45
C GLN A 36 -20.70 -1.27 6.08
N ILE A 37 -19.47 -1.22 5.60
CA ILE A 37 -18.75 0.02 5.26
C ILE A 37 -18.07 -0.17 3.91
N ASN A 38 -18.53 0.56 2.91
CA ASN A 38 -18.02 0.45 1.55
C ASN A 38 -16.56 0.99 1.47
N VAL A 39 -15.58 0.12 1.58
CA VAL A 39 -14.13 0.41 1.45
C VAL A 39 -13.55 -0.06 0.13
N ILE A 40 -14.23 -0.99 -0.55
CA ILE A 40 -13.92 -1.50 -1.89
C ILE A 40 -15.20 -1.37 -2.71
N SER A 41 -15.12 -0.96 -3.98
CA SER A 41 -16.30 -0.89 -4.83
C SER A 41 -16.95 -2.28 -4.96
N ARG A 42 -18.29 -2.31 -5.08
CA ARG A 42 -19.02 -3.59 -5.20
C ARG A 42 -18.61 -4.40 -6.43
N LYS A 43 -18.09 -3.73 -7.47
CA LYS A 43 -17.59 -4.38 -8.70
C LYS A 43 -16.18 -4.95 -8.53
N ASP A 44 -15.41 -4.44 -7.57
CA ASP A 44 -14.01 -4.83 -7.36
C ASP A 44 -13.82 -5.85 -6.25
N ILE A 45 -14.82 -6.08 -5.39
CA ILE A 45 -14.67 -7.02 -4.26
C ILE A 45 -14.34 -8.45 -4.74
N ASP A 46 -14.93 -8.88 -5.85
CA ASP A 46 -14.66 -10.19 -6.46
C ASP A 46 -13.25 -10.29 -7.06
N SER A 47 -12.60 -9.14 -7.30
CA SER A 47 -11.22 -9.05 -7.80
C SER A 47 -10.24 -8.61 -6.73
N LEU A 48 -10.57 -8.83 -5.45
CA LEU A 48 -9.78 -8.38 -4.29
C LEU A 48 -8.29 -8.73 -4.43
N TYR A 49 -7.98 -9.99 -4.74
CA TYR A 49 -6.60 -10.46 -4.78
C TYR A 49 -5.79 -9.85 -5.92
N LEU A 50 -6.39 -9.62 -7.07
CA LEU A 50 -5.70 -9.00 -8.20
C LEU A 50 -5.62 -7.47 -8.05
N HIS A 51 -6.80 -6.82 -7.90
CA HIS A 51 -6.91 -5.37 -8.00
C HIS A 51 -6.46 -4.63 -6.73
N HIS A 52 -6.45 -5.32 -5.58
CA HIS A 52 -6.13 -4.69 -4.30
C HIS A 52 -4.90 -5.31 -3.64
N VAL A 53 -4.87 -6.61 -3.43
CA VAL A 53 -3.77 -7.26 -2.70
C VAL A 53 -2.50 -7.30 -3.55
N LEU A 54 -2.54 -7.93 -4.73
CA LEU A 54 -1.36 -8.04 -5.60
C LEU A 54 -0.88 -6.67 -6.09
N HIS A 55 -1.81 -5.77 -6.41
CA HIS A 55 -1.46 -4.39 -6.76
C HIS A 55 -0.68 -3.70 -5.64
N SER A 56 -1.11 -3.84 -4.38
CA SER A 56 -0.39 -3.31 -3.21
C SER A 56 1.02 -3.88 -3.11
N LEU A 57 1.17 -5.17 -3.36
CA LEU A 57 2.46 -5.89 -3.31
C LEU A 57 3.39 -5.55 -4.48
N GLY A 58 2.95 -4.74 -5.44
CA GLY A 58 3.82 -4.12 -6.44
C GLY A 58 4.92 -3.28 -5.81
N ILE A 59 4.65 -2.64 -4.67
CA ILE A 59 5.66 -1.94 -3.87
C ILE A 59 6.74 -2.92 -3.40
N ALA A 60 6.34 -4.09 -2.91
CA ALA A 60 7.27 -5.11 -2.43
C ALA A 60 8.17 -5.66 -3.53
N LYS A 61 7.67 -5.78 -4.76
CA LYS A 61 8.50 -6.19 -5.90
C LYS A 61 9.59 -5.19 -6.22
N PHE A 62 9.33 -3.91 -6.01
CA PHE A 62 10.32 -2.85 -6.23
C PHE A 62 11.34 -2.78 -5.09
N VAL A 63 10.90 -2.69 -3.84
CA VAL A 63 11.82 -2.54 -2.70
C VAL A 63 12.57 -3.83 -2.37
N GLN A 64 12.04 -4.99 -2.76
CA GLN A 64 12.52 -6.35 -2.51
C GLN A 64 12.63 -6.68 -1.02
N GLU A 65 13.38 -5.89 -0.26
CA GLU A 65 13.60 -6.05 1.17
C GLU A 65 13.47 -4.71 1.88
N LEU A 66 13.01 -4.75 3.13
CA LEU A 66 12.99 -3.62 4.03
C LEU A 66 13.67 -4.02 5.34
N ALA A 67 14.55 -3.16 5.83
CA ALA A 67 15.27 -3.39 7.08
C ALA A 67 14.29 -3.48 8.27
N PRO A 68 14.54 -4.36 9.25
CA PRO A 68 13.75 -4.40 10.48
C PRO A 68 13.64 -3.02 11.14
N GLY A 69 12.42 -2.70 11.60
CA GLY A 69 12.13 -1.40 12.21
C GLY A 69 12.00 -0.23 11.23
N THR A 70 12.00 -0.48 9.91
CA THR A 70 11.60 0.53 8.91
C THR A 70 10.22 1.09 9.25
N GLN A 71 10.08 2.41 9.14
CA GLN A 71 8.84 3.13 9.42
C GLN A 71 8.17 3.50 8.10
N VAL A 72 6.95 3.02 7.88
CA VAL A 72 6.18 3.26 6.64
C VAL A 72 4.86 3.94 6.99
N LEU A 73 4.59 5.08 6.37
CA LEU A 73 3.30 5.77 6.44
C LEU A 73 2.46 5.45 5.21
N ASP A 74 1.25 4.96 5.41
CA ASP A 74 0.24 4.79 4.35
C ASP A 74 -0.79 5.92 4.43
N VAL A 75 -0.76 6.82 3.46
CA VAL A 75 -1.62 8.01 3.43
C VAL A 75 -2.84 7.78 2.55
N GLY A 76 -4.01 7.99 3.14
CA GLY A 76 -5.27 7.72 2.48
C GLY A 76 -5.48 6.22 2.28
N THR A 77 -5.17 5.45 3.32
CA THR A 77 -5.16 3.99 3.28
C THR A 77 -6.48 3.35 2.85
N GLY A 78 -7.60 4.09 2.96
CA GLY A 78 -8.92 3.57 2.63
C GLY A 78 -9.27 2.35 3.46
N GLY A 79 -9.50 1.23 2.82
CA GLY A 79 -9.74 -0.05 3.48
C GLY A 79 -8.47 -0.75 3.98
N GLY A 80 -7.31 -0.10 3.96
CA GLY A 80 -6.03 -0.69 4.36
C GLY A 80 -5.12 -1.06 3.19
N PHE A 81 -5.28 -0.41 2.04
CA PHE A 81 -4.48 -0.68 0.84
C PHE A 81 -3.67 0.56 0.44
N PRO A 82 -2.34 0.43 0.31
CA PRO A 82 -1.55 -0.81 0.28
C PRO A 82 -1.07 -1.34 1.63
N GLY A 83 -1.31 -0.67 2.75
CA GLY A 83 -0.69 -0.93 4.04
C GLY A 83 -0.88 -2.33 4.60
N ILE A 84 -2.10 -2.90 4.62
CA ILE A 84 -2.37 -4.24 5.18
C ILE A 84 -1.61 -5.35 4.42
N PRO A 85 -1.66 -5.46 3.07
CA PRO A 85 -0.86 -6.46 2.35
C PRO A 85 0.64 -6.32 2.59
N MET A 86 1.15 -5.08 2.66
CA MET A 86 2.55 -4.81 2.95
C MET A 86 2.93 -5.23 4.38
N ALA A 87 2.05 -4.98 5.36
CA ALA A 87 2.28 -5.35 6.76
C ALA A 87 2.29 -6.88 6.97
N ILE A 88 1.48 -7.63 6.21
CA ILE A 88 1.52 -9.10 6.21
C ILE A 88 2.89 -9.58 5.68
N LEU A 89 3.36 -8.98 4.57
CA LEU A 89 4.60 -9.43 3.93
C LEU A 89 5.85 -9.07 4.73
N PHE A 90 5.86 -7.90 5.42
CA PHE A 90 7.00 -7.38 6.16
C PHE A 90 6.68 -7.25 7.67
N PRO A 91 6.65 -8.34 8.43
CA PRO A 91 6.22 -8.33 9.84
C PRO A 91 7.14 -7.54 10.78
N GLU A 92 8.40 -7.32 10.40
CA GLU A 92 9.38 -6.55 11.18
C GLU A 92 9.40 -5.04 10.84
N VAL A 93 8.60 -4.61 9.87
CA VAL A 93 8.43 -3.21 9.44
C VAL A 93 7.20 -2.63 10.15
N LYS A 94 7.28 -1.39 10.59
CA LYS A 94 6.17 -0.70 11.26
C LYS A 94 5.37 0.11 10.24
N PHE A 95 4.08 -0.14 10.20
CA PHE A 95 3.14 0.51 9.30
C PHE A 95 2.17 1.41 10.07
N HIS A 96 2.17 2.70 9.75
CA HIS A 96 1.20 3.68 10.24
C HIS A 96 0.22 4.01 9.12
N LEU A 97 -1.03 3.56 9.25
CA LEU A 97 -2.07 3.71 8.24
C LEU A 97 -3.02 4.85 8.65
N VAL A 98 -3.16 5.86 7.79
CA VAL A 98 -3.99 7.02 8.10
C VAL A 98 -5.01 7.31 7.01
N ASP A 99 -6.18 7.75 7.42
CA ASP A 99 -7.24 8.23 6.52
C ASP A 99 -8.06 9.31 7.23
N SER A 100 -8.59 10.26 6.47
CA SER A 100 -9.48 11.33 6.96
C SER A 100 -10.91 10.85 7.21
N ILE A 101 -11.22 9.59 6.91
CA ILE A 101 -12.55 9.00 7.07
C ILE A 101 -12.52 7.94 8.17
N GLY A 102 -13.01 8.29 9.36
CA GLY A 102 -12.96 7.43 10.54
C GLY A 102 -13.60 6.06 10.37
N LYS A 103 -14.67 5.94 9.57
CA LYS A 103 -15.31 4.65 9.26
C LYS A 103 -14.36 3.69 8.54
N LYS A 104 -13.51 4.18 7.65
CA LYS A 104 -12.50 3.37 6.95
C LYS A 104 -11.42 2.88 7.91
N ILE A 105 -10.95 3.76 8.79
CA ILE A 105 -9.97 3.39 9.83
C ILE A 105 -10.53 2.33 10.79
N LYS A 106 -11.83 2.36 11.09
CA LYS A 106 -12.45 1.26 11.84
C LYS A 106 -12.25 -0.08 11.14
N VAL A 107 -12.52 -0.16 9.83
CA VAL A 107 -12.30 -1.40 9.06
C VAL A 107 -10.84 -1.83 9.11
N VAL A 108 -9.91 -0.90 8.92
CA VAL A 108 -8.46 -1.20 8.98
C VAL A 108 -8.07 -1.82 10.31
N ARG A 109 -8.52 -1.24 11.43
CA ARG A 109 -8.25 -1.76 12.79
C ARG A 109 -8.80 -3.17 12.99
N GLU A 110 -10.04 -3.40 12.57
CA GLU A 110 -10.70 -4.69 12.72
C GLU A 110 -10.02 -5.77 11.86
N VAL A 111 -9.66 -5.44 10.62
CA VAL A 111 -8.93 -6.36 9.74
C VAL A 111 -7.55 -6.66 10.32
N ALA A 112 -6.79 -5.65 10.75
CA ALA A 112 -5.47 -5.83 11.36
C ALA A 112 -5.54 -6.70 12.63
N ALA A 113 -6.54 -6.47 13.48
CA ALA A 113 -6.78 -7.26 14.70
C ALA A 113 -7.13 -8.72 14.38
N ALA A 114 -8.05 -8.96 13.43
CA ALA A 114 -8.47 -10.30 13.01
C ALA A 114 -7.32 -11.10 12.39
N LEU A 115 -6.38 -10.43 11.72
CA LEU A 115 -5.16 -11.03 11.17
C LEU A 115 -4.03 -11.19 12.20
N GLY A 116 -4.18 -10.64 13.41
CA GLY A 116 -3.15 -10.65 14.45
C GLY A 116 -1.92 -9.81 14.12
N LEU A 117 -2.03 -8.81 13.25
CA LEU A 117 -0.92 -7.93 12.89
C LEU A 117 -0.52 -7.05 14.08
N LYS A 118 0.75 -7.15 14.49
CA LYS A 118 1.32 -6.37 15.61
C LYS A 118 2.12 -5.16 15.14
N ASN A 119 2.34 -5.04 13.87
CA ASN A 119 3.14 -4.02 13.22
C ASN A 119 2.31 -2.95 12.48
N VAL A 120 1.01 -2.88 12.75
CA VAL A 120 0.07 -1.91 12.17
C VAL A 120 -0.49 -1.02 13.26
N GLU A 121 -0.32 0.28 13.07
CA GLU A 121 -1.05 1.34 13.76
C GLU A 121 -1.99 2.03 12.76
N ALA A 122 -3.26 2.28 13.14
CA ALA A 122 -4.24 2.89 12.23
C ALA A 122 -4.95 4.05 12.90
N ASN A 123 -4.86 5.26 12.33
CA ASN A 123 -5.36 6.48 12.95
C ASN A 123 -6.23 7.31 12.00
N HIS A 124 -7.35 7.78 12.55
CA HIS A 124 -8.23 8.75 11.90
C HIS A 124 -7.61 10.15 12.06
N ILE A 125 -6.73 10.49 11.11
CA ILE A 125 -5.99 11.75 11.12
C ILE A 125 -5.59 12.10 9.69
N ARG A 126 -5.38 13.37 9.40
CA ARG A 126 -4.79 13.83 8.14
C ARG A 126 -3.26 13.78 8.22
N ALA A 127 -2.61 13.41 7.12
CA ALA A 127 -1.16 13.28 7.08
C ALA A 127 -0.41 14.55 7.48
N GLU A 128 -0.95 15.72 7.14
CA GLU A 128 -0.36 17.02 7.49
C GLU A 128 -0.22 17.25 8.99
N GLN A 129 -1.10 16.62 9.78
CA GLN A 129 -1.17 16.80 11.24
C GLN A 129 -0.19 15.88 12.01
N LEU A 130 0.50 14.96 11.31
CA LEU A 130 1.48 14.08 11.92
C LEU A 130 2.80 14.84 12.15
N ASP A 131 3.51 14.53 13.24
CA ASP A 131 4.85 15.04 13.53
C ASP A 131 5.94 13.98 13.37
N ASP A 132 5.55 12.74 13.25
CA ASP A 132 6.44 11.59 13.09
C ASP A 132 7.24 11.61 11.79
N LYS A 133 8.34 10.84 11.77
CA LYS A 133 9.21 10.66 10.63
C LYS A 133 9.18 9.21 10.14
N TYR A 134 9.19 9.05 8.83
CA TYR A 134 9.08 7.77 8.16
C TYR A 134 10.23 7.58 7.17
N ASP A 135 10.58 6.34 6.91
CA ASP A 135 11.52 6.00 5.86
C ASP A 135 10.81 6.07 4.50
N PHE A 136 9.60 5.54 4.44
CA PHE A 136 8.79 5.59 3.22
C PHE A 136 7.37 6.11 3.50
N VAL A 137 6.83 6.83 2.53
CA VAL A 137 5.42 7.14 2.44
C VAL A 137 4.84 6.37 1.26
N ILE A 138 3.90 5.48 1.54
CA ILE A 138 3.18 4.72 0.52
C ILE A 138 1.77 5.30 0.34
N SER A 139 1.21 5.16 -0.84
CA SER A 139 -0.17 5.55 -1.11
C SER A 139 -0.70 4.89 -2.39
N ARG A 140 -2.02 4.91 -2.57
CA ARG A 140 -2.69 4.45 -3.77
C ARG A 140 -3.89 5.32 -4.12
N ALA A 141 -3.90 5.91 -5.32
CA ALA A 141 -5.05 6.57 -5.94
C ALA A 141 -5.73 7.66 -5.08
N VAL A 142 -4.96 8.43 -4.30
CA VAL A 142 -5.52 9.50 -3.45
C VAL A 142 -5.70 10.80 -4.24
N THR A 143 -4.61 11.34 -4.82
CA THR A 143 -4.64 12.58 -5.59
C THR A 143 -3.43 12.65 -6.54
N ARG A 144 -3.28 13.76 -7.25
CA ARG A 144 -2.09 14.01 -8.09
C ARG A 144 -0.84 14.18 -7.22
N LEU A 145 0.34 13.82 -7.76
CA LEU A 145 1.62 13.84 -7.05
C LEU A 145 1.98 15.23 -6.52
N GLY A 146 1.71 16.27 -7.32
CA GLY A 146 1.94 17.66 -6.92
C GLY A 146 1.10 18.11 -5.73
N ASP A 147 -0.15 17.64 -5.63
CA ASP A 147 -1.05 17.94 -4.51
C ASP A 147 -0.75 17.09 -3.28
N PHE A 148 -0.24 15.87 -3.48
CA PHE A 148 0.10 14.92 -2.43
C PHE A 148 1.36 15.32 -1.66
N THR A 149 2.39 15.73 -2.39
CA THR A 149 3.70 15.99 -1.82
C THR A 149 3.71 17.04 -0.70
N PRO A 150 2.97 18.16 -0.77
CA PRO A 150 2.90 19.13 0.34
C PRO A 150 2.45 18.53 1.68
N TRP A 151 1.59 17.49 1.66
CA TRP A 151 1.10 16.86 2.90
C TRP A 151 2.18 16.11 3.66
N ILE A 152 3.21 15.64 2.93
CA ILE A 152 4.17 14.67 3.49
C ILE A 152 5.64 15.08 3.34
N ARG A 153 5.94 16.24 2.71
CA ARG A 153 7.33 16.64 2.39
C ARG A 153 8.26 16.72 3.60
N ASN A 154 7.73 17.01 4.77
CA ASN A 154 8.48 17.12 6.02
C ASN A 154 8.42 15.84 6.87
N LYS A 155 7.91 14.73 6.35
CA LYS A 155 7.68 13.48 7.10
C LYS A 155 8.81 12.45 6.93
N PHE A 156 9.86 12.76 6.20
CA PHE A 156 10.93 11.81 5.93
C PHE A 156 12.04 11.83 6.98
N ALA A 157 12.55 10.66 7.34
CA ALA A 157 13.73 10.50 8.18
C ALA A 157 14.98 10.96 7.42
N LYS A 158 15.94 11.53 8.13
CA LYS A 158 17.17 12.08 7.52
C LYS A 158 18.16 11.01 7.06
N LYS A 159 18.09 9.81 7.65
CA LYS A 159 19.03 8.71 7.36
C LYS A 159 18.32 7.62 6.60
N ASP A 160 18.88 7.24 5.47
CA ASP A 160 18.48 6.05 4.73
C ASP A 160 19.04 4.82 5.45
N LYS A 161 18.20 3.79 5.62
CA LYS A 161 18.60 2.50 6.22
C LYS A 161 18.22 1.30 5.35
N ASN A 162 17.54 1.57 4.24
CA ASN A 162 17.14 0.58 3.26
C ASN A 162 18.06 0.63 2.04
N GLY A 163 17.95 -0.32 1.14
CA GLY A 163 18.77 -0.39 -0.07
C GLY A 163 18.52 0.73 -1.10
N ILE A 164 17.51 1.58 -0.86
CA ILE A 164 17.16 2.76 -1.65
C ILE A 164 16.96 3.97 -0.71
N PRO A 165 17.14 5.21 -1.20
CA PRO A 165 16.83 6.42 -0.45
C PRO A 165 15.40 6.45 0.06
N ASN A 166 15.20 7.09 1.21
CA ASN A 166 13.86 7.34 1.74
C ASN A 166 13.02 8.13 0.73
N GLY A 167 11.71 7.87 0.68
CA GLY A 167 10.90 8.54 -0.32
C GLY A 167 9.46 8.08 -0.41
N ILE A 168 8.80 8.55 -1.47
CA ILE A 168 7.43 8.24 -1.81
C ILE A 168 7.40 7.00 -2.70
N LEU A 169 6.53 6.05 -2.39
CA LEU A 169 6.22 4.86 -3.17
C LEU A 169 4.71 4.87 -3.49
N TYR A 170 4.34 5.42 -4.64
CA TYR A 170 2.96 5.73 -4.98
C TYR A 170 2.43 4.84 -6.12
N LEU A 171 1.42 4.02 -5.83
CA LEU A 171 0.75 3.20 -6.82
C LEU A 171 -0.27 4.03 -7.62
N LYS A 172 -0.08 4.07 -8.92
CA LYS A 172 -0.89 4.86 -9.86
C LYS A 172 -1.22 4.06 -11.13
N GLY A 173 -2.10 4.63 -11.94
CA GLY A 173 -2.47 4.05 -13.23
C GLY A 173 -2.78 5.11 -14.27
N GLY A 174 -2.75 4.71 -15.56
CA GLY A 174 -2.99 5.59 -16.68
C GLY A 174 -1.76 6.37 -17.13
N ASP A 175 -1.96 7.39 -17.95
CA ASP A 175 -0.89 8.28 -18.38
C ASP A 175 -0.52 9.27 -17.27
N LEU A 176 0.72 9.21 -16.81
CA LEU A 176 1.25 10.03 -15.73
C LEU A 176 2.18 11.16 -16.22
N SER A 177 2.35 11.31 -17.52
CA SER A 177 3.33 12.22 -18.12
C SER A 177 3.13 13.68 -17.70
N GLU A 178 1.90 14.17 -17.76
CA GLU A 178 1.55 15.53 -17.35
C GLU A 178 1.69 15.70 -15.82
N GLU A 179 1.18 14.76 -15.07
CA GLU A 179 1.22 14.80 -13.61
C GLU A 179 2.66 14.88 -13.07
N ILE A 180 3.57 14.08 -13.63
CA ILE A 180 4.98 14.08 -13.24
C ILE A 180 5.63 15.41 -13.64
N LYS A 181 5.40 15.88 -14.87
CA LYS A 181 5.94 17.15 -15.35
C LYS A 181 5.51 18.34 -14.46
N GLU A 182 4.23 18.39 -14.12
CA GLU A 182 3.67 19.45 -13.27
C GLU A 182 4.18 19.39 -11.84
N SER A 183 4.44 18.21 -11.31
CA SER A 183 4.97 18.02 -9.95
C SER A 183 6.36 18.61 -9.76
N LYS A 184 7.17 18.73 -10.83
CA LYS A 184 8.58 19.15 -10.81
C LYS A 184 9.48 18.27 -9.93
N LEU A 185 9.03 17.08 -9.58
CA LEU A 185 9.78 16.12 -8.78
C LEU A 185 10.61 15.20 -9.67
N LYS A 186 11.70 14.68 -9.12
CA LYS A 186 12.49 13.62 -9.75
C LYS A 186 11.79 12.27 -9.52
N ALA A 187 10.70 12.04 -10.24
CA ALA A 187 9.92 10.82 -10.14
C ALA A 187 10.43 9.76 -11.12
N GLU A 188 10.58 8.55 -10.63
CA GLU A 188 10.90 7.35 -11.41
C GLU A 188 9.63 6.53 -11.61
N LEU A 189 9.36 6.11 -12.84
CA LEU A 189 8.22 5.27 -13.19
C LEU A 189 8.66 3.82 -13.37
N HIS A 190 8.07 2.94 -12.58
CA HIS A 190 8.30 1.50 -12.65
C HIS A 190 7.01 0.81 -13.08
N PRO A 191 6.90 0.31 -14.34
CA PRO A 191 5.71 -0.37 -14.81
C PRO A 191 5.51 -1.68 -14.05
N LEU A 192 4.31 -1.90 -13.51
CA LEU A 192 4.01 -3.11 -12.75
C LEU A 192 3.90 -4.35 -13.64
N SER A 193 3.67 -4.19 -14.94
CA SER A 193 3.75 -5.26 -15.95
C SER A 193 5.16 -5.88 -16.06
N SER A 194 6.20 -5.22 -15.54
CA SER A 194 7.53 -5.82 -15.41
C SER A 194 7.60 -6.89 -14.31
N TYR A 195 6.66 -6.89 -13.37
CA TYR A 195 6.61 -7.80 -12.24
C TYR A 195 5.46 -8.80 -12.32
N PHE A 196 4.35 -8.44 -12.95
CA PHE A 196 3.11 -9.20 -13.01
C PHE A 196 2.65 -9.37 -14.45
N LYS A 197 2.05 -10.51 -14.77
CA LYS A 197 1.69 -10.90 -16.15
C LYS A 197 0.25 -10.58 -16.54
N GLU A 198 -0.59 -10.24 -15.53
CA GLU A 198 -2.01 -9.98 -15.74
C GLU A 198 -2.20 -8.62 -16.44
N ASP A 199 -3.05 -8.58 -17.45
CA ASP A 199 -3.37 -7.39 -18.28
C ASP A 199 -3.79 -6.18 -17.43
N PHE A 200 -4.30 -6.42 -16.21
CA PHE A 200 -4.61 -5.37 -15.24
C PHE A 200 -3.41 -4.45 -14.96
N PHE A 201 -2.19 -4.98 -15.03
CA PHE A 201 -0.97 -4.24 -14.72
C PHE A 201 -0.36 -3.49 -15.91
N ASP A 202 -0.88 -3.64 -17.13
CA ASP A 202 -0.36 -2.97 -18.33
C ASP A 202 -0.37 -1.44 -18.20
N THR A 203 -1.34 -0.91 -17.46
CA THR A 203 -1.49 0.52 -17.22
C THR A 203 -1.20 0.94 -15.78
N LYS A 204 -0.54 0.09 -15.00
CA LYS A 204 -0.24 0.36 -13.58
C LYS A 204 1.24 0.59 -13.38
N TYR A 205 1.54 1.56 -12.52
CA TYR A 205 2.91 1.99 -12.22
C TYR A 205 3.11 2.13 -10.72
N LEU A 206 4.32 1.85 -10.27
CA LEU A 206 4.86 2.43 -9.06
C LEU A 206 5.62 3.71 -9.43
N VAL A 207 5.25 4.81 -8.83
CA VAL A 207 5.97 6.07 -8.90
C VAL A 207 6.85 6.17 -7.67
N TYR A 208 8.17 6.17 -7.85
CA TYR A 208 9.14 6.38 -6.78
C TYR A 208 9.68 7.80 -6.85
N VAL A 209 9.70 8.49 -5.71
CA VAL A 209 10.28 9.84 -5.58
C VAL A 209 11.20 9.84 -4.37
N PRO A 210 12.53 9.85 -4.55
CA PRO A 210 13.49 10.08 -3.46
C PRO A 210 13.25 11.45 -2.81
N MET A 211 13.34 11.52 -1.47
CA MET A 211 13.01 12.71 -0.69
C MET A 211 14.16 13.14 0.23
#